data_dc30509da9244e4787688b1530fc1d11
#
_entry.id   dc30509da9244e4787688b1530fc1d11
#
_cell.length_a   1.000
_cell.length_b   1.000
_cell.length_c   1.000
_cell.angle_alpha   90.00
_cell.angle_beta   90.00
_cell.angle_gamma   90.00
#
_symmetry.space_group_name_H-M   'P 1'
#
loop_
_entity.id
_entity.type
_entity.pdbx_description
1 polymer ?
#
loop_
_entity_poly.entity_id
_entity_poly.type
_entity_poly.pdbx_seq_one_letter_code
_entity_poly.pdbx_strand_id
1 'polypeptide(L)'
;VSELVLDSVQLKAVLDESVWTERERRHAERVDRFVEPHLRRARRGEAHPVWDFLFSYYSLKPRQLRRWHPGYGVVLDGASACRFRERSGYGTLGSAVTVTHEHLLARIETVEFIAELLHATARRPARLNCFGLHEWAMVYRTADIRHEVPLRLGAAATDAVVDSMPLRCSHFDAYRFFTEPAAPRNAEKLSRQSQVATEQPGCVHANMDLYKFCGKLGPLVESGLLMDCLDLAADARELDMRASPYDLTGYGFEPIAIETSAGRAEYVRAQQDVADRAAPLRAALADRCDLLLSTVNRESGSVRGT
;
A
#
# COMPACT_ATOMS: atom_id res chain seq x y z
N VAL A 1 -42.00 -6.61 7.40
CA VAL A 1 -41.40 -7.80 8.03
C VAL A 1 -40.81 -8.60 6.90
N SER A 2 -39.58 -8.27 6.53
CA SER A 2 -38.80 -9.10 5.59
C SER A 2 -37.81 -9.86 6.44
N GLU A 3 -38.02 -11.14 6.61
CA GLU A 3 -36.98 -12.08 7.00
C GLU A 3 -35.87 -11.99 5.95
N LEU A 4 -34.76 -11.33 6.34
CA LEU A 4 -33.54 -11.38 5.58
C LEU A 4 -33.02 -12.81 5.63
N VAL A 5 -33.06 -13.46 4.47
CA VAL A 5 -32.44 -14.76 4.21
C VAL A 5 -30.97 -14.65 4.58
N LEU A 6 -30.61 -15.22 5.72
CA LEU A 6 -29.25 -15.30 6.28
C LEU A 6 -28.52 -16.54 5.75
N ASP A 7 -28.77 -16.92 4.50
CA ASP A 7 -28.06 -18.01 3.84
C ASP A 7 -26.82 -17.46 3.16
N SER A 8 -25.67 -17.88 3.68
CA SER A 8 -24.38 -17.99 3.03
C SER A 8 -23.21 -17.09 3.48
N VAL A 9 -23.37 -16.10 4.36
CA VAL A 9 -22.16 -15.45 4.91
C VAL A 9 -21.46 -16.44 5.84
N GLN A 10 -20.33 -16.98 5.41
CA GLN A 10 -19.50 -17.82 6.26
C GLN A 10 -18.92 -16.94 7.39
N LEU A 11 -19.66 -16.81 8.49
CA LEU A 11 -19.24 -16.10 9.68
C LEU A 11 -17.98 -16.78 10.24
N LYS A 12 -16.86 -16.06 10.29
CA LYS A 12 -15.60 -16.57 10.82
C LYS A 12 -15.51 -16.45 12.32
N ALA A 13 -16.04 -15.37 12.89
CA ALA A 13 -15.98 -15.09 14.31
C ALA A 13 -17.02 -14.04 14.72
N VAL A 14 -17.52 -14.20 15.95
CA VAL A 14 -18.22 -13.14 16.69
C VAL A 14 -17.22 -12.56 17.70
N LEU A 15 -17.10 -11.25 17.72
CA LEU A 15 -16.26 -10.54 18.68
C LEU A 15 -17.13 -9.83 19.70
N ASP A 16 -16.94 -10.16 20.97
CA ASP A 16 -17.54 -9.45 22.09
C ASP A 16 -17.07 -8.01 22.16
N GLU A 17 -17.90 -7.13 22.71
CA GLU A 17 -17.64 -5.69 22.79
C GLU A 17 -16.29 -5.37 23.45
N SER A 18 -15.94 -6.04 24.54
CA SER A 18 -14.66 -5.83 25.22
C SER A 18 -13.46 -6.17 24.35
N VAL A 19 -13.57 -7.20 23.50
CA VAL A 19 -12.49 -7.64 22.60
C VAL A 19 -12.27 -6.68 21.45
N TRP A 20 -13.35 -6.30 20.75
CA TRP A 20 -13.19 -5.45 19.58
C TRP A 20 -12.92 -3.98 19.93
N THR A 21 -13.43 -3.47 21.07
CA THR A 21 -13.08 -2.12 21.55
C THR A 21 -11.61 -2.02 21.92
N GLU A 22 -11.04 -3.05 22.55
CA GLU A 22 -9.60 -3.08 22.83
C GLU A 22 -8.76 -3.15 21.53
N ARG A 23 -9.19 -3.91 20.52
CA ARG A 23 -8.52 -3.93 19.21
C ARG A 23 -8.58 -2.58 18.52
N GLU A 24 -9.73 -1.88 18.58
CA GLU A 24 -9.89 -0.53 18.03
C GLU A 24 -8.99 0.47 18.76
N ARG A 25 -8.88 0.40 20.08
CA ARG A 25 -7.99 1.24 20.88
C ARG A 25 -6.52 1.05 20.48
N ARG A 26 -6.06 -0.20 20.39
CA ARG A 26 -4.68 -0.52 19.94
C ARG A 26 -4.42 -0.06 18.51
N HIS A 27 -5.41 -0.17 17.65
CA HIS A 27 -5.31 0.34 16.30
C HIS A 27 -5.09 1.86 16.30
N ALA A 28 -5.90 2.60 17.06
CA ALA A 28 -5.77 4.05 17.17
C ALA A 28 -4.38 4.47 17.65
N GLU A 29 -3.85 3.82 18.68
CA GLU A 29 -2.49 4.08 19.21
C GLU A 29 -1.41 3.81 18.16
N ARG A 30 -1.55 2.73 17.39
CA ARG A 30 -0.61 2.38 16.32
C ARG A 30 -0.65 3.40 15.18
N VAL A 31 -1.84 3.82 14.77
CA VAL A 31 -2.07 4.83 13.72
C VAL A 31 -1.53 6.20 14.13
N ASP A 32 -1.71 6.60 15.39
CA ASP A 32 -1.32 7.94 15.85
C ASP A 32 0.18 8.16 15.83
N ARG A 33 1.00 7.11 15.82
CA ARG A 33 2.46 7.23 15.56
C ARG A 33 2.77 7.88 14.21
N PHE A 34 1.93 7.67 13.19
CA PHE A 34 2.07 8.24 11.86
C PHE A 34 1.28 9.53 11.71
N VAL A 35 0.03 9.52 12.18
CA VAL A 35 -0.94 10.58 11.95
C VAL A 35 -0.64 11.84 12.77
N GLU A 36 -0.29 11.70 14.06
CA GLU A 36 -0.04 12.88 14.90
C GLU A 36 1.13 13.74 14.43
N PRO A 37 2.31 13.19 14.07
CA PRO A 37 3.38 13.98 13.48
C PRO A 37 2.98 14.68 12.18
N HIS A 38 2.24 13.99 11.30
CA HIS A 38 1.75 14.56 10.05
C HIS A 38 0.80 15.73 10.29
N LEU A 39 -0.22 15.57 11.15
CA LEU A 39 -1.18 16.63 11.47
C LEU A 39 -0.51 17.83 12.18
N ARG A 40 0.52 17.57 12.99
CA ARG A 40 1.28 18.63 13.68
C ARG A 40 2.05 19.48 12.68
N ARG A 41 2.70 18.89 11.67
CA ARG A 41 3.35 19.61 10.58
C ARG A 41 2.34 20.38 9.74
N ALA A 42 1.25 19.74 9.33
CA ALA A 42 0.21 20.37 8.53
C ALA A 42 -0.39 21.64 9.19
N ARG A 43 -0.58 21.63 10.53
CA ARG A 43 -1.05 22.80 11.28
C ARG A 43 -0.05 23.97 11.26
N ARG A 44 1.24 23.70 11.03
CA ARG A 44 2.31 24.69 10.94
C ARG A 44 2.62 25.12 9.51
N GLY A 45 1.92 24.55 8.53
CA GLY A 45 2.25 24.74 7.11
C GLY A 45 3.58 24.09 6.70
N GLU A 46 4.08 23.13 7.48
CA GLU A 46 5.31 22.40 7.23
C GLU A 46 5.01 21.14 6.42
N ALA A 47 5.88 20.82 5.46
CA ALA A 47 5.84 19.57 4.70
C ALA A 47 7.04 18.68 5.04
N HIS A 48 6.88 17.37 4.90
CA HIS A 48 7.97 16.42 5.09
C HIS A 48 8.11 15.52 3.84
N PRO A 49 9.25 15.56 3.12
CA PRO A 49 9.39 14.92 1.80
C PRO A 49 9.28 13.39 1.85
N VAL A 50 9.57 12.78 3.00
CA VAL A 50 9.49 11.34 3.21
C VAL A 50 8.09 10.92 3.67
N TRP A 51 7.64 11.43 4.83
CA TRP A 51 6.48 10.89 5.55
C TRP A 51 5.14 11.35 5.01
N ASP A 52 5.03 12.57 4.48
CA ASP A 52 3.74 13.08 4.00
C ASP A 52 3.27 12.37 2.72
N PHE A 53 4.19 11.71 2.01
CA PHE A 53 3.90 10.83 0.87
C PHE A 53 2.90 9.72 1.23
N LEU A 54 2.99 9.14 2.43
CA LEU A 54 2.11 8.07 2.89
C LEU A 54 0.63 8.47 2.95
N PHE A 55 0.35 9.78 3.09
CA PHE A 55 -1.00 10.32 3.15
C PHE A 55 -1.44 10.97 1.84
N SER A 56 -0.53 11.61 1.13
CA SER A 56 -0.84 12.33 -0.11
C SER A 56 -0.94 11.41 -1.32
N TYR A 57 0.03 10.52 -1.51
CA TYR A 57 0.08 9.63 -2.67
C TYR A 57 -0.97 8.52 -2.62
N TYR A 58 -1.14 7.88 -1.47
CA TYR A 58 -2.10 6.78 -1.31
C TYR A 58 -3.53 7.23 -1.04
N SER A 59 -3.76 8.54 -0.88
CA SER A 59 -5.09 9.14 -0.66
C SER A 59 -5.83 8.60 0.57
N LEU A 60 -5.15 7.93 1.48
CA LEU A 60 -5.68 7.47 2.76
C LEU A 60 -5.58 8.61 3.78
N LYS A 61 -6.67 9.36 3.93
CA LYS A 61 -6.72 10.50 4.86
C LYS A 61 -6.56 10.02 6.31
N PRO A 62 -5.92 10.81 7.19
CA PRO A 62 -5.77 10.51 8.61
C PRO A 62 -7.03 10.02 9.30
N ARG A 63 -8.19 10.65 9.01
CA ARG A 63 -9.50 10.24 9.54
C ARG A 63 -9.92 8.84 9.07
N GLN A 64 -9.58 8.45 7.85
CA GLN A 64 -9.92 7.11 7.32
C GLN A 64 -9.00 6.06 7.93
N LEU A 65 -7.71 6.35 8.05
CA LEU A 65 -6.73 5.44 8.65
C LEU A 65 -7.03 5.15 10.12
N ARG A 66 -7.56 6.13 10.88
CA ARG A 66 -7.99 5.94 12.27
C ARG A 66 -9.23 5.04 12.45
N ARG A 67 -9.95 4.73 11.37
CA ARG A 67 -11.09 3.81 11.44
C ARG A 67 -10.61 2.38 11.51
N TRP A 68 -10.91 1.74 12.62
CA TRP A 68 -10.65 0.31 12.75
C TRP A 68 -11.73 -0.51 12.03
N HIS A 69 -11.31 -1.61 11.40
CA HIS A 69 -12.14 -2.58 10.71
C HIS A 69 -11.76 -4.00 11.11
N PRO A 70 -12.74 -4.88 11.42
CA PRO A 70 -12.48 -6.27 11.78
C PRO A 70 -12.16 -7.16 10.57
N GLY A 71 -12.48 -6.70 9.35
CA GLY A 71 -12.50 -7.49 8.13
C GLY A 71 -13.86 -8.14 7.86
N TYR A 72 -14.07 -8.60 6.62
CA TYR A 72 -15.27 -9.31 6.19
C TYR A 72 -15.39 -10.68 6.90
N GLY A 73 -16.63 -11.08 7.22
CA GLY A 73 -16.92 -12.34 7.89
C GLY A 73 -16.80 -12.28 9.42
N VAL A 74 -16.53 -11.10 9.99
CA VAL A 74 -16.49 -10.89 11.46
C VAL A 74 -17.71 -10.11 11.89
N VAL A 75 -18.37 -10.58 12.95
CA VAL A 75 -19.53 -9.95 13.57
C VAL A 75 -19.09 -9.23 14.84
N LEU A 76 -19.54 -8.01 15.02
CA LEU A 76 -19.33 -7.19 16.21
C LEU A 76 -20.59 -7.26 17.07
N ASP A 77 -20.50 -7.86 18.23
CA ASP A 77 -21.58 -7.92 19.21
C ASP A 77 -21.42 -6.82 20.28
N GLY A 78 -22.55 -6.47 20.92
CA GLY A 78 -22.61 -5.49 21.99
C GLY A 78 -23.25 -4.15 21.58
N ALA A 79 -23.68 -3.39 22.59
CA ALA A 79 -24.47 -2.19 22.42
C ALA A 79 -23.75 -1.09 21.60
N SER A 80 -22.44 -0.93 21.78
CA SER A 80 -21.64 0.07 21.08
C SER A 80 -21.36 -0.27 19.61
N ALA A 81 -21.66 -1.51 19.15
CA ALA A 81 -21.48 -1.90 17.76
C ALA A 81 -22.41 -1.08 16.82
N CYS A 82 -23.52 -0.55 17.33
CA CYS A 82 -24.45 0.29 16.55
C CYS A 82 -23.77 1.45 15.81
N ARG A 83 -22.67 2.01 16.33
CA ARG A 83 -21.92 3.11 15.69
C ARG A 83 -21.26 2.74 14.35
N PHE A 84 -21.08 1.45 14.08
CA PHE A 84 -20.57 0.98 12.79
C PHE A 84 -21.62 1.03 11.69
N ARG A 85 -22.92 1.06 12.00
CA ARG A 85 -24.02 1.15 11.02
C ARG A 85 -23.95 2.42 10.17
N GLU A 86 -23.38 3.49 10.70
CA GLU A 86 -23.20 4.76 9.97
C GLU A 86 -21.99 4.72 9.01
N ARG A 87 -21.17 3.68 9.09
CA ARG A 87 -20.00 3.51 8.22
C ARG A 87 -20.39 2.77 6.95
N SER A 88 -19.94 3.27 5.81
CA SER A 88 -20.13 2.58 4.52
C SER A 88 -19.61 1.14 4.58
N GLY A 89 -20.39 0.20 4.05
CA GLY A 89 -20.06 -1.21 3.99
C GLY A 89 -20.48 -2.04 5.20
N TYR A 90 -21.12 -1.43 6.21
CA TYR A 90 -21.62 -2.15 7.37
C TYR A 90 -23.14 -2.28 7.35
N GLY A 91 -23.64 -3.37 7.91
CA GLY A 91 -25.06 -3.64 8.10
C GLY A 91 -25.33 -4.41 9.39
N THR A 92 -26.61 -4.64 9.68
CA THR A 92 -27.05 -5.33 10.90
C THR A 92 -27.24 -6.82 10.66
N LEU A 93 -26.91 -7.61 11.68
CA LEU A 93 -27.20 -9.01 11.80
C LEU A 93 -27.91 -9.23 13.15
N GLY A 94 -29.23 -9.15 13.18
CA GLY A 94 -29.97 -9.05 14.44
C GLY A 94 -29.59 -7.76 15.19
N SER A 95 -29.10 -7.91 16.44
CA SER A 95 -28.55 -6.81 17.26
C SER A 95 -27.11 -6.44 16.91
N ALA A 96 -26.36 -7.36 16.29
CA ALA A 96 -24.96 -7.22 15.96
C ALA A 96 -24.72 -6.48 14.62
N VAL A 97 -23.45 -6.19 14.30
CA VAL A 97 -23.04 -5.48 13.09
C VAL A 97 -21.91 -6.23 12.40
N THR A 98 -21.95 -6.25 11.07
CA THR A 98 -20.90 -6.88 10.25
C THR A 98 -20.69 -6.11 8.94
N VAL A 99 -19.61 -6.39 8.21
CA VAL A 99 -19.41 -5.91 6.85
C VAL A 99 -20.34 -6.70 5.92
N THR A 100 -21.11 -5.99 5.09
CA THR A 100 -22.19 -6.60 4.29
C THR A 100 -21.65 -7.32 3.04
N HIS A 101 -22.40 -8.33 2.60
CA HIS A 101 -22.15 -9.00 1.33
C HIS A 101 -22.36 -8.06 0.13
N GLU A 102 -23.35 -7.18 0.19
CA GLU A 102 -23.57 -6.15 -0.83
C GLU A 102 -22.33 -5.26 -1.04
N HIS A 103 -21.64 -4.89 0.06
CA HIS A 103 -20.39 -4.13 -0.04
C HIS A 103 -19.27 -4.95 -0.70
N LEU A 104 -19.19 -6.25 -0.44
CA LEU A 104 -18.25 -7.14 -1.12
C LEU A 104 -18.53 -7.19 -2.63
N LEU A 105 -19.79 -7.41 -3.03
CA LEU A 105 -20.19 -7.45 -4.44
C LEU A 105 -19.87 -6.14 -5.16
N ALA A 106 -20.14 -5.01 -4.53
CA ALA A 106 -19.81 -3.68 -5.09
C ALA A 106 -18.29 -3.44 -5.29
N ARG A 107 -17.44 -4.29 -4.72
CA ARG A 107 -15.97 -4.19 -4.79
C ARG A 107 -15.32 -5.38 -5.50
N ILE A 108 -16.09 -6.28 -6.05
CA ILE A 108 -15.59 -7.58 -6.56
C ILE A 108 -14.50 -7.39 -7.62
N GLU A 109 -14.69 -6.51 -8.60
CA GLU A 109 -13.68 -6.23 -9.63
C GLU A 109 -12.35 -5.72 -9.04
N THR A 110 -12.43 -4.93 -7.95
CA THR A 110 -11.23 -4.46 -7.22
C THR A 110 -10.54 -5.62 -6.52
N VAL A 111 -11.29 -6.54 -5.92
CA VAL A 111 -10.75 -7.74 -5.26
C VAL A 111 -10.07 -8.64 -6.28
N GLU A 112 -10.72 -8.89 -7.43
CA GLU A 112 -10.19 -9.72 -8.53
C GLU A 112 -8.87 -9.15 -9.06
N PHE A 113 -8.84 -7.86 -9.39
CA PHE A 113 -7.62 -7.20 -9.88
C PHE A 113 -6.47 -7.28 -8.86
N ILE A 114 -6.76 -7.02 -7.57
CA ILE A 114 -5.72 -7.08 -6.52
C ILE A 114 -5.22 -8.51 -6.35
N ALA A 115 -6.10 -9.51 -6.31
CA ALA A 115 -5.72 -10.92 -6.22
C ALA A 115 -4.80 -11.33 -7.39
N GLU A 116 -5.20 -11.02 -8.62
CA GLU A 116 -4.41 -11.32 -9.82
C GLU A 116 -3.02 -10.68 -9.76
N LEU A 117 -2.94 -9.38 -9.41
CA LEU A 117 -1.69 -8.65 -9.33
C LEU A 117 -0.76 -9.22 -8.23
N LEU A 118 -1.30 -9.53 -7.05
CA LEU A 118 -0.52 -10.06 -5.93
C LEU A 118 0.05 -11.45 -6.26
N HIS A 119 -0.77 -12.34 -6.83
CA HIS A 119 -0.33 -13.66 -7.26
C HIS A 119 0.69 -13.57 -8.41
N ALA A 120 0.44 -12.74 -9.41
CA ALA A 120 1.37 -12.56 -10.52
C ALA A 120 2.71 -12.00 -10.04
N THR A 121 2.70 -11.03 -9.12
CA THR A 121 3.92 -10.46 -8.53
C THR A 121 4.68 -11.51 -7.71
N ALA A 122 4.01 -12.30 -6.87
CA ALA A 122 4.63 -13.31 -6.03
C ALA A 122 5.34 -14.44 -6.81
N ARG A 123 4.85 -14.76 -8.01
CA ARG A 123 5.42 -15.86 -8.86
C ARG A 123 6.70 -15.47 -9.59
N ARG A 124 7.05 -14.16 -9.61
CA ARG A 124 8.25 -13.69 -10.33
C ARG A 124 9.48 -13.70 -9.44
N PRO A 125 10.66 -13.89 -10.03
CA PRO A 125 11.91 -13.71 -9.31
C PRO A 125 12.07 -12.23 -8.91
N ALA A 126 12.60 -11.99 -7.71
CA ALA A 126 12.93 -10.65 -7.26
C ALA A 126 14.07 -10.06 -8.11
N ARG A 127 13.87 -8.84 -8.63
CA ARG A 127 14.89 -8.06 -9.33
C ARG A 127 15.30 -6.87 -8.46
N LEU A 128 16.56 -6.88 -8.00
CA LEU A 128 17.10 -5.88 -7.06
C LEU A 128 18.02 -4.85 -7.71
N ASN A 129 17.94 -4.71 -9.02
CA ASN A 129 18.87 -3.91 -9.83
C ASN A 129 18.28 -2.57 -10.32
N CYS A 130 17.23 -2.08 -9.66
CA CYS A 130 16.67 -0.75 -9.88
C CYS A 130 17.45 0.33 -9.12
N PHE A 131 18.01 0.02 -7.94
CA PHE A 131 18.80 0.90 -7.07
C PHE A 131 18.12 2.25 -6.72
N GLY A 132 16.78 2.34 -6.73
CA GLY A 132 16.11 3.63 -6.52
C GLY A 132 16.22 4.61 -7.68
N LEU A 133 16.78 4.20 -8.83
CA LEU A 133 16.99 5.08 -10.01
C LEU A 133 15.71 5.70 -10.59
N HIS A 134 14.53 5.20 -10.23
CA HIS A 134 13.28 5.83 -10.63
C HIS A 134 13.11 7.25 -10.04
N GLU A 135 13.59 7.53 -8.82
CA GLU A 135 13.59 8.90 -8.27
C GLU A 135 14.55 9.82 -9.04
N TRP A 136 15.70 9.29 -9.49
CA TRP A 136 16.65 10.02 -10.35
C TRP A 136 16.08 10.28 -11.74
N ALA A 137 15.34 9.33 -12.30
CA ALA A 137 14.68 9.47 -13.59
C ALA A 137 13.56 10.54 -13.58
N MET A 138 12.98 10.84 -12.41
CA MET A 138 11.96 11.88 -12.24
C MET A 138 12.53 13.30 -12.28
N VAL A 139 13.84 13.46 -12.11
CA VAL A 139 14.53 14.77 -12.16
C VAL A 139 15.57 14.86 -13.27
N TYR A 140 15.66 13.84 -14.12
CA TYR A 140 16.64 13.77 -15.20
C TYR A 140 16.37 14.82 -16.28
N ARG A 141 17.35 15.69 -16.50
CA ARG A 141 17.33 16.77 -17.53
C ARG A 141 16.07 17.65 -17.45
N THR A 142 15.64 17.99 -16.25
CA THR A 142 14.54 18.92 -16.03
C THR A 142 14.89 19.98 -15.00
N ALA A 143 14.29 21.17 -15.14
CA ALA A 143 14.32 22.22 -14.14
C ALA A 143 13.13 22.11 -13.16
N ASP A 144 12.11 21.30 -13.50
CA ASP A 144 10.92 21.07 -12.69
C ASP A 144 11.20 19.93 -11.69
N ILE A 145 11.63 20.30 -10.48
CA ILE A 145 11.96 19.37 -9.41
C ILE A 145 10.74 19.19 -8.53
N ARG A 146 10.24 17.95 -8.37
CA ARG A 146 9.00 17.62 -7.67
C ARG A 146 8.99 17.95 -6.17
N HIS A 147 10.14 17.92 -5.53
CA HIS A 147 10.29 18.22 -4.10
C HIS A 147 11.06 19.53 -3.93
N GLU A 148 10.62 20.37 -3.01
CA GLU A 148 11.32 21.61 -2.61
C GLU A 148 12.58 21.28 -1.77
N VAL A 149 13.36 20.29 -2.22
CA VAL A 149 14.57 19.82 -1.56
C VAL A 149 15.68 19.82 -2.59
N PRO A 150 16.87 20.40 -2.29
CA PRO A 150 17.95 20.48 -3.25
C PRO A 150 18.47 19.11 -3.67
N LEU A 151 18.98 19.02 -4.89
CA LEU A 151 19.67 17.81 -5.37
C LEU A 151 21.06 17.71 -4.71
N ARG A 152 21.34 16.56 -4.11
CA ARG A 152 22.57 16.28 -3.36
C ARG A 152 23.86 16.50 -4.20
N LEU A 153 23.81 16.13 -5.48
CA LEU A 153 24.96 16.26 -6.39
C LEU A 153 24.83 17.47 -7.32
N GLY A 154 23.73 18.24 -7.26
CA GLY A 154 23.40 19.24 -8.27
C GLY A 154 22.93 18.61 -9.59
N ALA A 155 22.36 19.41 -10.48
CA ALA A 155 21.67 18.92 -11.68
C ALA A 155 22.58 18.11 -12.61
N ALA A 156 23.73 18.65 -13.00
CA ALA A 156 24.62 18.02 -13.98
C ALA A 156 25.17 16.66 -13.50
N ALA A 157 25.56 16.55 -12.23
CA ALA A 157 26.04 15.28 -11.70
C ALA A 157 24.90 14.28 -11.47
N THR A 158 23.69 14.73 -11.14
CA THR A 158 22.49 13.90 -11.10
C THR A 158 22.17 13.30 -12.46
N ASP A 159 22.22 14.09 -13.52
CA ASP A 159 22.05 13.62 -14.90
C ASP A 159 23.12 12.60 -15.30
N ALA A 160 24.38 12.85 -14.93
CA ALA A 160 25.48 11.92 -15.20
C ALA A 160 25.30 10.55 -14.53
N VAL A 161 24.71 10.49 -13.33
CA VAL A 161 24.36 9.21 -12.68
C VAL A 161 23.35 8.44 -13.52
N VAL A 162 22.28 9.09 -13.99
CA VAL A 162 21.27 8.45 -14.85
C VAL A 162 21.88 8.02 -16.18
N ASP A 163 22.81 8.82 -16.75
CA ASP A 163 23.50 8.47 -18.00
C ASP A 163 24.41 7.24 -17.85
N SER A 164 24.98 7.02 -16.66
CA SER A 164 25.95 5.95 -16.38
C SER A 164 25.32 4.59 -16.09
N MET A 165 24.01 4.52 -15.80
CA MET A 165 23.35 3.30 -15.36
C MET A 165 22.07 3.00 -16.16
N PRO A 166 21.76 1.71 -16.42
CA PRO A 166 20.51 1.34 -17.08
C PRO A 166 19.30 1.52 -16.14
N LEU A 167 18.27 2.21 -16.59
CA LEU A 167 16.98 2.26 -15.88
C LEU A 167 16.23 0.95 -16.04
N ARG A 168 15.77 0.37 -14.94
CA ARG A 168 15.11 -0.94 -14.87
C ARG A 168 13.86 -0.92 -13.96
N CYS A 169 13.09 0.17 -14.08
CA CYS A 169 11.82 0.27 -13.37
C CYS A 169 10.80 -0.74 -13.92
N SER A 170 10.12 -1.47 -13.04
CA SER A 170 9.07 -2.43 -13.37
C SER A 170 7.70 -2.02 -12.83
N HIS A 171 7.59 -0.86 -12.16
CA HIS A 171 6.40 -0.36 -11.51
C HIS A 171 5.81 0.84 -12.27
N PHE A 172 4.61 0.68 -12.85
CA PHE A 172 4.01 1.70 -13.70
C PHE A 172 3.76 3.02 -12.95
N ASP A 173 3.27 2.96 -11.72
CA ASP A 173 2.94 4.17 -10.96
C ASP A 173 4.17 4.99 -10.54
N ALA A 174 5.39 4.43 -10.59
CA ALA A 174 6.64 5.18 -10.52
C ALA A 174 7.10 5.66 -11.90
N TYR A 175 7.09 4.76 -12.90
CA TYR A 175 7.53 5.04 -14.26
C TYR A 175 6.77 6.21 -14.93
N ARG A 176 5.48 6.36 -14.67
CA ARG A 176 4.65 7.44 -15.25
C ARG A 176 5.12 8.86 -14.88
N PHE A 177 6.01 8.97 -13.91
CA PHE A 177 6.60 10.23 -13.46
C PHE A 177 8.00 10.48 -14.01
N PHE A 178 8.53 9.57 -14.83
CA PHE A 178 9.81 9.81 -15.51
C PHE A 178 9.69 11.02 -16.42
N THR A 179 10.76 11.79 -16.50
CA THR A 179 10.83 12.88 -17.49
C THR A 179 10.77 12.33 -18.90
N GLU A 180 10.38 13.18 -19.85
CA GLU A 180 10.35 12.80 -21.27
C GLU A 180 11.69 12.21 -21.77
N PRO A 181 12.87 12.77 -21.45
CA PRO A 181 14.15 12.17 -21.84
C PRO A 181 14.53 10.91 -21.03
N ALA A 182 13.96 10.68 -19.83
CA ALA A 182 14.24 9.49 -19.03
C ALA A 182 13.40 8.28 -19.46
N ALA A 183 12.13 8.48 -19.82
CA ALA A 183 11.19 7.40 -20.10
C ALA A 183 11.70 6.39 -21.17
N PRO A 184 12.29 6.80 -22.32
CA PRO A 184 12.81 5.86 -23.31
C PRO A 184 14.10 5.13 -22.87
N ARG A 185 14.75 5.55 -21.78
CA ARG A 185 15.95 4.89 -21.22
C ARG A 185 15.60 3.70 -20.33
N ASN A 186 14.33 3.56 -19.92
CA ASN A 186 13.90 2.40 -19.16
C ASN A 186 13.92 1.14 -20.06
N ALA A 187 14.37 0.02 -19.51
CA ALA A 187 14.50 -1.24 -20.25
C ALA A 187 13.18 -1.70 -20.90
N GLU A 188 12.05 -1.36 -20.27
CA GLU A 188 10.71 -1.71 -20.75
C GLU A 188 9.83 -0.45 -20.72
N LYS A 189 8.99 -0.26 -21.75
CA LYS A 189 7.94 0.75 -21.74
C LYS A 189 6.77 0.21 -20.91
N LEU A 190 6.48 0.84 -19.78
CA LEU A 190 5.40 0.42 -18.88
C LEU A 190 4.10 1.14 -19.19
N SER A 191 2.99 0.46 -18.92
CA SER A 191 1.64 0.99 -19.01
C SER A 191 0.78 0.45 -17.88
N ARG A 192 -0.40 1.03 -17.67
CA ARG A 192 -1.37 0.49 -16.70
C ARG A 192 -1.79 -0.94 -17.06
N GLN A 193 -1.93 -1.23 -18.34
CA GLN A 193 -2.31 -2.56 -18.83
C GLN A 193 -1.22 -3.61 -18.61
N SER A 194 0.06 -3.21 -18.62
CA SER A 194 1.17 -4.12 -18.38
C SER A 194 1.48 -4.37 -16.91
N GLN A 195 0.80 -3.69 -15.97
CA GLN A 195 1.11 -3.73 -14.53
C GLN A 195 1.17 -5.17 -13.99
N VAL A 196 0.13 -5.97 -14.25
CA VAL A 196 0.08 -7.38 -13.82
C VAL A 196 1.25 -8.19 -14.40
N ALA A 197 1.71 -7.87 -15.61
CA ALA A 197 2.79 -8.58 -16.29
C ALA A 197 4.20 -8.14 -15.84
N THR A 198 4.37 -6.95 -15.29
CA THR A 198 5.69 -6.34 -15.06
C THR A 198 6.09 -6.19 -13.60
N GLU A 199 5.14 -6.02 -12.68
CA GLU A 199 5.47 -5.89 -11.25
C GLU A 199 6.11 -7.15 -10.69
N GLN A 200 7.08 -6.98 -9.79
CA GLN A 200 7.89 -8.07 -9.24
C GLN A 200 8.23 -7.80 -7.75
N PRO A 201 8.51 -8.85 -6.94
CA PRO A 201 8.55 -8.73 -5.49
C PRO A 201 9.75 -7.96 -4.92
N GLY A 202 10.82 -7.77 -5.70
CA GLY A 202 11.96 -6.96 -5.29
C GLY A 202 11.73 -5.44 -5.43
N CYS A 203 10.62 -4.99 -6.04
CA CYS A 203 10.33 -3.58 -6.22
C CYS A 203 9.84 -2.94 -4.92
N VAL A 204 10.51 -1.87 -4.44
CA VAL A 204 10.08 -1.14 -3.24
C VAL A 204 8.66 -0.60 -3.36
N HIS A 205 8.27 -0.07 -4.52
CA HIS A 205 6.92 0.45 -4.76
C HIS A 205 5.85 -0.65 -4.79
N ALA A 206 6.12 -1.82 -5.39
CA ALA A 206 5.19 -2.95 -5.34
C ALA A 206 4.98 -3.48 -3.91
N ASN A 207 5.97 -3.29 -3.03
CA ASN A 207 5.88 -3.61 -1.62
C ASN A 207 5.14 -2.53 -0.82
N MET A 208 5.36 -1.24 -1.11
CA MET A 208 4.60 -0.13 -0.55
C MET A 208 3.12 -0.18 -0.95
N ASP A 209 2.81 -0.63 -2.16
CA ASP A 209 1.43 -0.72 -2.67
C ASP A 209 0.56 -1.74 -1.92
N LEU A 210 1.11 -2.64 -1.11
CA LEU A 210 0.33 -3.48 -0.20
C LEU A 210 -0.54 -2.62 0.73
N TYR A 211 0.00 -1.52 1.26
CA TYR A 211 -0.74 -0.54 2.05
C TYR A 211 -1.88 0.11 1.24
N LYS A 212 -1.62 0.51 0.00
CA LYS A 212 -2.62 1.05 -0.93
C LYS A 212 -3.76 0.05 -1.19
N PHE A 213 -3.43 -1.22 -1.39
CA PHE A 213 -4.43 -2.25 -1.67
C PHE A 213 -5.29 -2.56 -0.44
N CYS A 214 -4.71 -2.65 0.74
CA CYS A 214 -5.48 -2.74 1.98
C CYS A 214 -6.45 -1.57 2.12
N GLY A 215 -6.00 -0.33 1.87
CA GLY A 215 -6.85 0.87 1.91
C GLY A 215 -7.98 0.85 0.89
N LYS A 216 -7.73 0.37 -0.33
CA LYS A 216 -8.74 0.23 -1.39
C LYS A 216 -9.83 -0.79 -1.04
N LEU A 217 -9.47 -1.87 -0.39
CA LEU A 217 -10.41 -2.90 0.05
C LEU A 217 -11.21 -2.45 1.28
N GLY A 218 -10.69 -1.49 2.06
CA GLY A 218 -11.38 -0.87 3.20
C GLY A 218 -11.85 -1.91 4.23
N PRO A 219 -13.15 -1.94 4.60
CA PRO A 219 -13.61 -2.80 5.68
C PRO A 219 -13.60 -4.31 5.36
N LEU A 220 -13.33 -4.69 4.10
CA LEU A 220 -13.18 -6.10 3.70
C LEU A 220 -11.90 -6.73 4.27
N VAL A 221 -10.90 -5.90 4.60
CA VAL A 221 -9.61 -6.31 5.15
C VAL A 221 -9.50 -5.84 6.60
N GLU A 222 -8.92 -6.66 7.46
CA GLU A 222 -8.67 -6.30 8.85
C GLU A 222 -7.61 -5.20 8.99
N SER A 223 -7.85 -4.29 9.92
CA SER A 223 -6.95 -3.16 10.18
C SER A 223 -5.56 -3.57 10.68
N GLY A 224 -5.41 -4.78 11.22
CA GLY A 224 -4.10 -5.33 11.59
C GLY A 224 -3.18 -5.41 10.37
N LEU A 225 -3.63 -6.09 9.30
CA LEU A 225 -2.88 -6.22 8.06
C LEU A 225 -2.61 -4.86 7.39
N LEU A 226 -3.60 -3.96 7.39
CA LEU A 226 -3.40 -2.59 6.90
C LEU A 226 -2.23 -1.90 7.60
N MET A 227 -2.15 -2.02 8.94
CA MET A 227 -1.09 -1.38 9.73
C MET A 227 0.27 -2.05 9.53
N ASP A 228 0.33 -3.36 9.36
CA ASP A 228 1.57 -4.08 9.04
C ASP A 228 2.11 -3.64 7.67
N CYS A 229 1.21 -3.45 6.70
CA CYS A 229 1.55 -2.91 5.38
C CYS A 229 1.96 -1.43 5.45
N LEU A 230 1.39 -0.61 6.35
CA LEU A 230 1.80 0.78 6.54
C LEU A 230 3.20 0.88 7.16
N ASP A 231 3.50 0.08 8.20
CA ASP A 231 4.84 0.04 8.80
C ASP A 231 5.88 -0.32 7.73
N LEU A 232 5.62 -1.36 6.90
CA LEU A 232 6.49 -1.73 5.80
C LEU A 232 6.62 -0.61 4.74
N ALA A 233 5.51 0.03 4.39
CA ALA A 233 5.52 1.12 3.41
C ALA A 233 6.31 2.34 3.90
N ALA A 234 6.31 2.63 5.22
CA ALA A 234 7.12 3.67 5.80
C ALA A 234 8.62 3.35 5.69
N ASP A 235 9.04 2.14 6.06
CA ASP A 235 10.44 1.72 5.96
C ASP A 235 10.91 1.70 4.48
N ALA A 236 10.07 1.20 3.58
CA ALA A 236 10.36 1.20 2.14
C ALA A 236 10.45 2.62 1.57
N ARG A 237 9.60 3.56 2.02
CA ARG A 237 9.70 4.97 1.63
C ARG A 237 10.94 5.65 2.16
N GLU A 238 11.36 5.35 3.39
CA GLU A 238 12.64 5.85 3.93
C GLU A 238 13.80 5.37 3.06
N LEU A 239 13.87 4.08 2.77
CA LEU A 239 14.91 3.50 1.90
C LEU A 239 14.95 4.19 0.54
N ASP A 240 13.79 4.35 -0.08
CA ASP A 240 13.61 4.96 -1.40
C ASP A 240 14.14 6.40 -1.42
N MET A 241 13.77 7.19 -0.43
CA MET A 241 14.19 8.58 -0.32
C MET A 241 15.66 8.74 0.04
N ARG A 242 16.21 7.89 0.89
CA ARG A 242 17.65 7.89 1.19
C ARG A 242 18.51 7.56 -0.02
N ALA A 243 18.00 6.75 -0.95
CA ALA A 243 18.66 6.42 -2.22
C ALA A 243 18.37 7.43 -3.35
N SER A 244 17.49 8.40 -3.12
CA SER A 244 17.08 9.40 -4.09
C SER A 244 18.18 10.45 -4.34
N PRO A 245 18.04 11.30 -5.38
CA PRO A 245 18.99 12.38 -5.64
C PRO A 245 18.88 13.56 -4.65
N TYR A 246 17.88 13.58 -3.77
CA TYR A 246 17.61 14.71 -2.88
C TYR A 246 18.51 14.73 -1.66
N ASP A 247 18.89 15.93 -1.18
CA ASP A 247 19.59 16.13 0.07
C ASP A 247 18.60 16.14 1.25
N LEU A 248 18.55 15.06 1.98
CA LEU A 248 17.65 14.87 3.11
C LEU A 248 18.36 15.00 4.47
N THR A 249 19.62 15.44 4.50
CA THR A 249 20.40 15.57 5.75
C THR A 249 19.74 16.53 6.74
N GLY A 250 19.10 17.61 6.23
CA GLY A 250 18.32 18.54 7.05
C GLY A 250 17.08 17.93 7.70
N TYR A 251 16.66 16.75 7.27
CA TYR A 251 15.55 15.95 7.83
C TYR A 251 16.04 14.77 8.67
N GLY A 252 17.37 14.64 8.87
CA GLY A 252 17.97 13.59 9.69
C GLY A 252 18.20 12.26 8.96
N PHE A 253 18.19 12.25 7.61
CA PHE A 253 18.42 11.05 6.80
C PHE A 253 19.78 11.10 6.11
N GLU A 254 20.64 10.12 6.42
CA GLU A 254 21.89 9.93 5.71
C GLU A 254 21.63 9.28 4.33
N PRO A 255 22.24 9.79 3.25
CA PRO A 255 22.02 9.27 1.91
C PRO A 255 22.65 7.89 1.71
N ILE A 256 21.99 7.07 0.92
CA ILE A 256 22.57 5.86 0.31
C ILE A 256 23.11 6.26 -1.06
N ALA A 257 24.40 6.39 -1.19
CA ALA A 257 25.08 6.91 -2.37
C ALA A 257 25.12 5.86 -3.51
N ILE A 258 23.99 5.65 -4.20
CA ILE A 258 23.86 4.62 -5.25
C ILE A 258 24.75 4.85 -6.48
N GLU A 259 25.27 6.06 -6.66
CA GLU A 259 26.29 6.38 -7.65
C GLU A 259 27.62 5.65 -7.37
N THR A 260 27.82 5.13 -6.14
CA THR A 260 28.97 4.31 -5.77
C THR A 260 28.63 2.81 -5.74
N SER A 261 29.63 1.96 -5.88
CA SER A 261 29.44 0.51 -5.75
C SER A 261 29.04 0.10 -4.32
N ALA A 262 29.58 0.78 -3.30
CA ALA A 262 29.27 0.54 -1.90
C ALA A 262 27.81 0.90 -1.59
N GLY A 263 27.34 2.06 -2.04
CA GLY A 263 25.95 2.49 -1.86
C GLY A 263 24.95 1.58 -2.59
N ARG A 264 25.28 1.10 -3.81
CA ARG A 264 24.44 0.10 -4.47
C ARG A 264 24.35 -1.20 -3.70
N ALA A 265 25.47 -1.69 -3.12
CA ALA A 265 25.48 -2.88 -2.30
C ALA A 265 24.67 -2.71 -1.00
N GLU A 266 24.72 -1.51 -0.38
CA GLU A 266 23.87 -1.17 0.77
C GLU A 266 22.40 -1.17 0.39
N TYR A 267 22.04 -0.48 -0.70
CA TYR A 267 20.66 -0.44 -1.19
C TYR A 267 20.09 -1.83 -1.48
N VAL A 268 20.84 -2.70 -2.16
CA VAL A 268 20.40 -4.06 -2.48
C VAL A 268 20.10 -4.87 -1.22
N ARG A 269 20.93 -4.77 -0.17
CA ARG A 269 20.66 -5.45 1.11
C ARG A 269 19.38 -4.96 1.78
N ALA A 270 19.18 -3.64 1.82
CA ALA A 270 18.00 -3.04 2.41
C ALA A 270 16.73 -3.33 1.55
N GLN A 271 16.87 -3.32 0.24
CA GLN A 271 15.78 -3.69 -0.69
C GLN A 271 15.37 -5.16 -0.54
N GLN A 272 16.35 -6.06 -0.32
CA GLN A 272 16.06 -7.47 -0.06
C GLN A 272 15.31 -7.64 1.26
N ASP A 273 15.73 -6.96 2.33
CA ASP A 273 15.02 -6.98 3.62
C ASP A 273 13.56 -6.55 3.47
N VAL A 274 13.32 -5.44 2.75
CA VAL A 274 11.94 -4.98 2.44
C VAL A 274 11.17 -6.06 1.67
N ALA A 275 11.78 -6.70 0.68
CA ALA A 275 11.13 -7.74 -0.12
C ALA A 275 10.78 -8.98 0.71
N ASP A 276 11.68 -9.41 1.60
CA ASP A 276 11.48 -10.56 2.48
C ASP A 276 10.35 -10.31 3.48
N ARG A 277 10.29 -9.12 4.06
CA ARG A 277 9.21 -8.69 4.97
C ARG A 277 7.89 -8.49 4.23
N ALA A 278 7.91 -8.07 2.97
CA ALA A 278 6.72 -7.92 2.13
C ALA A 278 6.10 -9.26 1.73
N ALA A 279 6.88 -10.32 1.59
CA ALA A 279 6.40 -11.62 1.10
C ALA A 279 5.24 -12.19 1.95
N PRO A 280 5.33 -12.31 3.28
CA PRO A 280 4.22 -12.79 4.10
C PRO A 280 3.01 -11.85 4.10
N LEU A 281 3.20 -10.53 4.02
CA LEU A 281 2.10 -9.56 3.96
C LEU A 281 1.36 -9.67 2.62
N ARG A 282 2.10 -9.84 1.52
CA ARG A 282 1.53 -10.07 0.19
C ARG A 282 0.73 -11.36 0.16
N ALA A 283 1.25 -12.45 0.73
CA ALA A 283 0.54 -13.72 0.83
C ALA A 283 -0.74 -13.57 1.66
N ALA A 284 -0.68 -12.95 2.84
CA ALA A 284 -1.85 -12.73 3.69
C ALA A 284 -2.93 -11.90 2.98
N LEU A 285 -2.56 -10.86 2.21
CA LEU A 285 -3.52 -10.05 1.46
C LEU A 285 -4.10 -10.82 0.26
N ALA A 286 -3.30 -11.64 -0.43
CA ALA A 286 -3.77 -12.51 -1.51
C ALA A 286 -4.76 -13.56 -0.97
N ASP A 287 -4.44 -14.25 0.12
CA ASP A 287 -5.31 -15.21 0.79
C ASP A 287 -6.65 -14.56 1.22
N ARG A 288 -6.59 -13.29 1.67
CA ARG A 288 -7.80 -12.54 2.00
C ARG A 288 -8.65 -12.29 0.76
N CYS A 289 -8.05 -11.89 -0.38
CA CYS A 289 -8.77 -11.70 -1.64
C CYS A 289 -9.37 -13.03 -2.13
N ASP A 290 -8.62 -14.12 -2.11
CA ASP A 290 -9.09 -15.45 -2.54
C ASP A 290 -10.29 -15.93 -1.71
N LEU A 291 -10.26 -15.67 -0.40
CA LEU A 291 -11.38 -15.97 0.47
C LEU A 291 -12.63 -15.16 0.10
N LEU A 292 -12.48 -13.84 -0.17
CA LEU A 292 -13.58 -12.98 -0.58
C LEU A 292 -14.19 -13.48 -1.91
N LEU A 293 -13.36 -13.82 -2.89
CA LEU A 293 -13.78 -14.36 -4.19
C LEU A 293 -14.48 -15.72 -4.03
N SER A 294 -13.96 -16.60 -3.19
CA SER A 294 -14.57 -17.92 -2.95
C SER A 294 -15.96 -17.81 -2.33
N THR A 295 -16.21 -16.77 -1.53
CA THR A 295 -17.53 -16.52 -0.92
C THR A 295 -18.55 -16.16 -1.98
N VAL A 296 -18.21 -15.29 -2.93
CA VAL A 296 -19.10 -14.88 -4.02
C VAL A 296 -19.40 -16.05 -4.97
N ASN A 297 -18.40 -16.86 -5.31
CA ASN A 297 -18.57 -17.98 -6.25
C ASN A 297 -19.48 -19.09 -5.70
N ARG A 298 -19.46 -19.34 -4.39
CA ARG A 298 -20.34 -20.35 -3.77
C ARG A 298 -21.82 -19.96 -3.84
N GLU A 299 -22.12 -18.68 -3.65
CA GLU A 299 -23.51 -18.20 -3.76
C GLU A 299 -24.03 -18.28 -5.19
N SER A 300 -23.20 -17.93 -6.17
CA SER A 300 -23.55 -18.05 -7.59
C SER A 300 -23.79 -19.50 -8.03
N GLY A 301 -23.13 -20.47 -7.40
CA GLY A 301 -23.30 -21.90 -7.63
C GLY A 301 -24.58 -22.48 -6.98
N SER A 302 -24.98 -21.97 -5.82
CA SER A 302 -26.19 -22.41 -5.10
C SER A 302 -27.49 -22.01 -5.81
N VAL A 303 -27.48 -20.86 -6.50
CA VAL A 303 -28.67 -20.35 -7.25
C VAL A 303 -28.91 -21.11 -8.56
N ARG A 304 -27.91 -21.79 -9.12
CA ARG A 304 -28.04 -22.58 -10.36
C ARG A 304 -28.45 -24.05 -10.15
N GLY A 305 -28.58 -24.48 -8.91
CA GLY A 305 -28.89 -25.87 -8.52
C GLY A 305 -30.33 -26.10 -8.01
N THR A 306 -31.19 -25.08 -8.05
CA THR A 306 -32.61 -25.14 -7.75
C THR A 306 -33.43 -24.82 -9.02
#